data_b11dcfb5a20a47c0a80533aaea3621fe
#
_entry.id   b11dcfb5a20a47c0a80533aaea3621fe
#
_cell.length_a   1.000
_cell.length_b   1.000
_cell.length_c   1.000
_cell.angle_alpha   90.00
_cell.angle_beta   90.00
_cell.angle_gamma   90.00
#
_symmetry.space_group_name_H-M   'P 1'
#
loop_
_entity.id
_entity.type
_entity.pdbx_description
1 polymer ?
#
loop_
_entity_poly.entity_id
_entity_poly.type
_entity_poly.pdbx_seq_one_letter_code
_entity_poly.pdbx_strand_id
1 'polypeptide(L)'
;MKRGILTTGNIAEKFASTINQMSKENEQLVAVGSRNIESAKAFANEHDIPRYYDSYEALVKDQDVEAVYVATPNTLHYENCRLCLEHGKHVLCEKPFTINDKQAQELYRLARDRHLFIMEGLWIWFLPLYDRLRSILQQGVIGEIKHISCQYGFVATGARKERKLSLIHISEP
;
A
#
# COMPACT_ATOMS: atom_id res chain seq x y z
N MET A 1 0.18 -13.10 -11.20
CA MET A 1 -0.95 -12.36 -10.56
C MET A 1 -1.18 -11.05 -11.32
N LYS A 2 -2.42 -10.80 -11.73
CA LYS A 2 -2.83 -9.58 -12.45
C LYS A 2 -3.23 -8.49 -11.45
N ARG A 3 -2.50 -7.37 -11.44
CA ARG A 3 -2.69 -6.31 -10.46
C ARG A 3 -3.29 -5.04 -11.05
N GLY A 4 -4.15 -4.40 -10.26
CA GLY A 4 -4.59 -3.02 -10.45
C GLY A 4 -3.95 -2.07 -9.45
N ILE A 5 -3.89 -0.79 -9.79
CA ILE A 5 -3.45 0.28 -8.90
C ILE A 5 -4.57 1.30 -8.73
N LEU A 6 -4.88 1.68 -7.50
CA LEU A 6 -5.72 2.85 -7.22
C LEU A 6 -4.84 4.07 -6.97
N THR A 7 -5.06 5.11 -7.77
CA THR A 7 -4.35 6.40 -7.86
C THR A 7 -3.07 6.37 -8.72
N THR A 8 -2.58 7.58 -9.02
CA THR A 8 -1.43 7.84 -9.89
C THR A 8 -0.37 8.71 -9.16
N GLY A 9 -0.33 8.60 -7.83
CA GLY A 9 0.61 9.37 -7.01
C GLY A 9 2.02 8.77 -6.98
N ASN A 10 2.98 9.50 -6.42
CA ASN A 10 4.40 9.13 -6.39
C ASN A 10 4.70 7.73 -5.84
N ILE A 11 3.90 7.23 -4.90
CA ILE A 11 4.12 5.87 -4.37
C ILE A 11 3.57 4.80 -5.31
N ALA A 12 2.47 5.09 -6.00
CA ALA A 12 1.94 4.24 -7.05
C ALA A 12 2.94 4.10 -8.21
N GLU A 13 3.60 5.20 -8.58
CA GLU A 13 4.65 5.22 -9.61
C GLU A 13 5.84 4.32 -9.25
N LYS A 14 6.32 4.42 -8.00
CA LYS A 14 7.38 3.54 -7.51
C LYS A 14 6.98 2.06 -7.54
N PHE A 15 5.74 1.75 -7.17
CA PHE A 15 5.22 0.40 -7.22
C PHE A 15 5.14 -0.10 -8.67
N ALA A 16 4.60 0.71 -9.59
CA ALA A 16 4.50 0.36 -11.00
C ALA A 16 5.88 0.08 -11.61
N SER A 17 6.84 0.98 -11.37
CA SER A 17 8.23 0.81 -11.83
C SER A 17 8.87 -0.46 -11.27
N THR A 18 8.58 -0.82 -10.01
CA THR A 18 9.09 -2.04 -9.39
C THR A 18 8.50 -3.29 -10.04
N ILE A 19 7.18 -3.34 -10.22
CA ILE A 19 6.52 -4.49 -10.86
C ILE A 19 7.02 -4.68 -12.30
N ASN A 20 7.23 -3.60 -13.05
CA ASN A 20 7.75 -3.66 -14.41
C ASN A 20 9.18 -4.21 -14.51
N GLN A 21 9.96 -4.17 -13.42
CA GLN A 21 11.29 -4.78 -13.34
C GLN A 21 11.25 -6.26 -12.93
N MET A 22 10.12 -6.75 -12.46
CA MET A 22 9.94 -8.16 -12.08
C MET A 22 9.64 -9.02 -13.32
N SER A 23 9.69 -10.34 -13.14
CA SER A 23 9.33 -11.28 -14.23
C SER A 23 7.87 -11.12 -14.63
N LYS A 24 7.62 -10.78 -15.89
CA LYS A 24 6.26 -10.62 -16.46
C LYS A 24 5.42 -11.90 -16.47
N GLU A 25 6.03 -13.05 -16.30
CA GLU A 25 5.32 -14.33 -16.24
C GLU A 25 4.44 -14.46 -14.99
N ASN A 26 4.90 -13.89 -13.86
CA ASN A 26 4.24 -14.03 -12.57
C ASN A 26 3.53 -12.78 -12.10
N GLU A 27 3.97 -11.60 -12.56
CA GLU A 27 3.54 -10.31 -12.04
C GLU A 27 3.22 -9.33 -13.17
N GLN A 28 1.97 -8.89 -13.25
CA GLN A 28 1.52 -7.99 -14.31
C GLN A 28 0.67 -6.85 -13.76
N LEU A 29 0.98 -5.63 -14.17
CA LEU A 29 0.07 -4.51 -14.02
C LEU A 29 -0.88 -4.49 -15.21
N VAL A 30 -2.17 -4.63 -14.95
CA VAL A 30 -3.18 -4.73 -16.00
C VAL A 30 -4.18 -3.57 -15.99
N ALA A 31 -4.24 -2.81 -14.89
CA ALA A 31 -5.19 -1.72 -14.77
C ALA A 31 -4.69 -0.63 -13.80
N VAL A 32 -5.07 0.62 -14.07
CA VAL A 32 -4.93 1.75 -13.14
C VAL A 32 -6.24 2.53 -13.07
N GLY A 33 -6.63 2.94 -11.86
CA GLY A 33 -7.81 3.77 -11.63
C GLY A 33 -7.45 5.09 -10.95
N SER A 34 -8.03 6.16 -11.44
CA SER A 34 -7.89 7.50 -10.86
C SER A 34 -9.20 8.27 -10.99
N ARG A 35 -9.47 9.19 -10.06
CA ARG A 35 -10.60 10.12 -10.16
C ARG A 35 -10.47 11.14 -11.31
N ASN A 36 -9.31 11.18 -11.94
CA ASN A 36 -9.04 11.97 -13.12
C ASN A 36 -8.57 11.04 -14.24
N ILE A 37 -9.37 10.95 -15.31
CA ILE A 37 -9.13 10.03 -16.42
C ILE A 37 -7.84 10.36 -17.16
N GLU A 38 -7.50 11.64 -17.32
CA GLU A 38 -6.26 12.05 -18.00
C GLU A 38 -5.02 11.63 -17.20
N SER A 39 -5.08 11.72 -15.88
CA SER A 39 -4.01 11.21 -15.01
C SER A 39 -3.90 9.70 -15.08
N ALA A 40 -5.02 8.97 -15.13
CA ALA A 40 -5.01 7.52 -15.29
C ALA A 40 -4.42 7.10 -16.64
N LYS A 41 -4.81 7.78 -17.72
CA LYS A 41 -4.31 7.56 -19.07
C LYS A 41 -2.80 7.83 -19.20
N ALA A 42 -2.36 8.97 -18.67
CA ALA A 42 -0.93 9.33 -18.67
C ALA A 42 -0.09 8.29 -17.94
N PHE A 43 -0.51 7.91 -16.74
CA PHE A 43 0.14 6.88 -15.93
C PHE A 43 0.15 5.51 -16.62
N ALA A 44 -0.96 5.12 -17.24
CA ALA A 44 -1.03 3.87 -17.98
C ALA A 44 -0.04 3.82 -19.16
N ASN A 45 0.06 4.92 -19.90
CA ASN A 45 1.01 5.03 -21.00
C ASN A 45 2.48 4.99 -20.53
N GLU A 46 2.79 5.67 -19.42
CA GLU A 46 4.15 5.71 -18.86
C GLU A 46 4.64 4.36 -18.36
N HIS A 47 3.71 3.54 -17.84
CA HIS A 47 4.04 2.26 -17.22
C HIS A 47 3.61 1.02 -18.03
N ASP A 48 3.22 1.19 -19.29
CA ASP A 48 2.76 0.12 -20.18
C ASP A 48 1.56 -0.68 -19.61
N ILE A 49 0.64 0.01 -18.90
CA ILE A 49 -0.55 -0.59 -18.32
C ILE A 49 -1.68 -0.60 -19.37
N PRO A 50 -2.22 -1.77 -19.74
CA PRO A 50 -3.15 -1.86 -20.87
C PRO A 50 -4.51 -1.21 -20.66
N ARG A 51 -4.95 -1.03 -19.41
CA ARG A 51 -6.28 -0.48 -19.11
C ARG A 51 -6.21 0.63 -18.06
N TYR A 52 -7.04 1.65 -18.23
CA TYR A 52 -7.18 2.75 -17.29
C TYR A 52 -8.65 3.12 -17.09
N TYR A 53 -8.98 3.56 -15.88
CA TYR A 53 -10.33 3.84 -15.45
C TYR A 53 -10.42 5.22 -14.80
N ASP A 54 -11.58 5.88 -14.97
CA ASP A 54 -11.90 7.20 -14.41
C ASP A 54 -12.37 7.16 -12.95
N SER A 55 -12.55 5.96 -12.41
CA SER A 55 -12.99 5.73 -11.04
C SER A 55 -12.40 4.45 -10.44
N TYR A 56 -12.40 4.37 -9.13
CA TYR A 56 -11.96 3.18 -8.41
C TYR A 56 -12.97 2.05 -8.54
N GLU A 57 -14.26 2.40 -8.58
CA GLU A 57 -15.38 1.50 -8.80
C GLU A 57 -15.31 0.80 -10.18
N ALA A 58 -14.89 1.52 -11.20
CA ALA A 58 -14.74 0.94 -12.53
C ALA A 58 -13.57 -0.07 -12.55
N LEU A 59 -12.45 0.26 -11.91
CA LEU A 59 -11.31 -0.65 -11.85
C LEU A 59 -11.64 -1.95 -11.10
N VAL A 60 -12.30 -1.88 -9.94
CA VAL A 60 -12.58 -3.10 -9.15
C VAL A 60 -13.60 -4.04 -9.81
N LYS A 61 -14.38 -3.55 -10.76
CA LYS A 61 -15.29 -4.36 -11.59
C LYS A 61 -14.59 -5.11 -12.73
N ASP A 62 -13.35 -4.76 -13.03
CA ASP A 62 -12.56 -5.47 -14.04
C ASP A 62 -12.27 -6.90 -13.57
N GLN A 63 -12.77 -7.89 -14.32
CA GLN A 63 -12.64 -9.31 -13.98
C GLN A 63 -11.22 -9.84 -14.13
N ASP A 64 -10.39 -9.16 -14.91
CA ASP A 64 -8.98 -9.53 -15.07
C ASP A 64 -8.09 -9.08 -13.90
N VAL A 65 -8.55 -8.15 -13.06
CA VAL A 65 -7.83 -7.72 -11.88
C VAL A 65 -8.05 -8.71 -10.74
N GLU A 66 -6.98 -9.32 -10.25
CA GLU A 66 -6.99 -10.28 -9.13
C GLU A 66 -6.67 -9.59 -7.79
N ALA A 67 -5.71 -8.67 -7.81
CA ALA A 67 -5.27 -7.94 -6.64
C ALA A 67 -5.14 -6.45 -6.92
N VAL A 68 -5.38 -5.62 -5.90
CA VAL A 68 -5.34 -4.16 -6.01
C VAL A 68 -4.33 -3.58 -5.01
N TYR A 69 -3.43 -2.75 -5.53
CA TYR A 69 -2.59 -1.90 -4.71
C TYR A 69 -3.30 -0.59 -4.42
N VAL A 70 -3.63 -0.38 -3.15
CA VAL A 70 -4.30 0.83 -2.65
C VAL A 70 -3.25 1.82 -2.16
N ALA A 71 -2.99 2.84 -2.96
CA ALA A 71 -1.99 3.88 -2.71
C ALA A 71 -2.61 5.29 -2.63
N THR A 72 -3.87 5.35 -2.29
CA THR A 72 -4.64 6.58 -2.10
C THR A 72 -4.17 7.36 -0.86
N PRO A 73 -4.63 8.59 -0.61
CA PRO A 73 -4.42 9.23 0.68
C PRO A 73 -4.92 8.37 1.83
N ASN A 74 -4.17 8.35 2.94
CA ASN A 74 -4.42 7.46 4.09
C ASN A 74 -5.85 7.52 4.67
N THR A 75 -6.48 8.70 4.61
CA THR A 75 -7.87 8.88 5.04
C THR A 75 -8.89 8.12 4.19
N LEU A 76 -8.50 7.67 3.00
CA LEU A 76 -9.33 6.92 2.05
C LEU A 76 -8.97 5.42 2.01
N HIS A 77 -7.98 4.97 2.77
CA HIS A 77 -7.53 3.58 2.74
C HIS A 77 -8.65 2.61 3.10
N TYR A 78 -9.36 2.88 4.20
CA TYR A 78 -10.43 2.02 4.68
C TYR A 78 -11.52 1.80 3.60
N GLU A 79 -12.07 2.89 3.06
CA GLU A 79 -13.14 2.81 2.06
C GLU A 79 -12.68 2.11 0.77
N ASN A 80 -11.46 2.41 0.32
CA ASN A 80 -10.92 1.79 -0.90
C ASN A 80 -10.55 0.32 -0.71
N CYS A 81 -10.01 -0.06 0.44
CA CYS A 81 -9.77 -1.47 0.77
C CYS A 81 -11.08 -2.25 0.85
N ARG A 82 -12.08 -1.68 1.51
CA ARG A 82 -13.42 -2.27 1.59
C ARG A 82 -14.03 -2.46 0.21
N LEU A 83 -13.99 -1.42 -0.63
CA LEU A 83 -14.46 -1.49 -2.02
C LEU A 83 -13.80 -2.65 -2.79
N CYS A 84 -12.47 -2.79 -2.68
CA CYS A 84 -11.73 -3.88 -3.34
C CYS A 84 -12.18 -5.26 -2.83
N LEU A 85 -12.27 -5.44 -1.51
CA LEU A 85 -12.68 -6.71 -0.90
C LEU A 85 -14.13 -7.06 -1.26
N GLU A 86 -15.03 -6.09 -1.27
CA GLU A 86 -16.43 -6.30 -1.66
C GLU A 86 -16.59 -6.76 -3.11
N HIS A 87 -15.62 -6.41 -3.97
CA HIS A 87 -15.56 -6.85 -5.38
C HIS A 87 -14.65 -8.08 -5.60
N GLY A 88 -14.27 -8.78 -4.52
CA GLY A 88 -13.51 -10.04 -4.63
C GLY A 88 -12.03 -9.85 -4.99
N LYS A 89 -11.46 -8.69 -4.71
CA LYS A 89 -10.04 -8.41 -5.00
C LYS A 89 -9.18 -8.57 -3.76
N HIS A 90 -8.02 -9.20 -3.91
CA HIS A 90 -6.97 -9.16 -2.90
C HIS A 90 -6.42 -7.74 -2.76
N VAL A 91 -5.92 -7.37 -1.59
CA VAL A 91 -5.50 -6.00 -1.32
C VAL A 91 -4.09 -5.92 -0.73
N LEU A 92 -3.27 -5.06 -1.32
CA LEU A 92 -2.08 -4.51 -0.69
C LEU A 92 -2.32 -3.01 -0.47
N CYS A 93 -2.39 -2.58 0.79
CA CYS A 93 -2.69 -1.20 1.13
C CYS A 93 -1.45 -0.49 1.69
N GLU A 94 -1.18 0.73 1.22
CA GLU A 94 -0.10 1.56 1.76
C GLU A 94 -0.28 1.87 3.25
N LYS A 95 0.85 2.15 3.88
CA LYS A 95 0.91 2.59 5.28
C LYS A 95 0.57 4.09 5.41
N PRO A 96 -0.01 4.52 6.53
CA PRO A 96 -0.62 3.71 7.58
C PRO A 96 -1.89 3.03 7.07
N PHE A 97 -2.13 1.79 7.48
CA PHE A 97 -3.19 0.93 6.95
C PHE A 97 -4.58 1.57 7.05
N THR A 98 -4.94 2.00 8.26
CA THR A 98 -6.21 2.69 8.56
C THR A 98 -5.98 3.80 9.58
N ILE A 99 -6.98 4.60 9.86
CA ILE A 99 -6.91 5.68 10.86
C ILE A 99 -7.14 5.21 12.30
N ASN A 100 -7.66 4.00 12.50
CA ASN A 100 -7.86 3.38 13.81
C ASN A 100 -7.96 1.85 13.70
N ASP A 101 -7.87 1.19 14.85
CA ASP A 101 -7.89 -0.27 14.98
C ASP A 101 -9.23 -0.90 14.59
N LYS A 102 -10.36 -0.24 14.83
CA LYS A 102 -11.69 -0.75 14.47
C LYS A 102 -11.81 -0.95 12.97
N GLN A 103 -11.40 0.04 12.19
CA GLN A 103 -11.37 -0.07 10.73
C GLN A 103 -10.47 -1.22 10.26
N ALA A 104 -9.28 -1.37 10.86
CA ALA A 104 -8.38 -2.47 10.55
C ALA A 104 -9.02 -3.83 10.83
N GLN A 105 -9.63 -3.99 12.01
CA GLN A 105 -10.33 -5.23 12.39
C GLN A 105 -11.48 -5.56 11.44
N GLU A 106 -12.26 -4.57 11.02
CA GLU A 106 -13.36 -4.74 10.06
C GLU A 106 -12.84 -5.23 8.70
N LEU A 107 -11.77 -4.64 8.17
CA LEU A 107 -11.17 -5.07 6.91
C LEU A 107 -10.61 -6.50 7.00
N TYR A 108 -9.91 -6.84 8.08
CA TYR A 108 -9.40 -8.20 8.28
C TYR A 108 -10.53 -9.24 8.39
N ARG A 109 -11.64 -8.87 9.06
CA ARG A 109 -12.82 -9.73 9.13
C ARG A 109 -13.44 -9.93 7.75
N LEU A 110 -13.68 -8.83 7.03
CA LEU A 110 -14.24 -8.88 5.68
C LEU A 110 -13.38 -9.72 4.72
N ALA A 111 -12.06 -9.53 4.76
CA ALA A 111 -11.14 -10.30 3.93
C ALA A 111 -11.21 -11.80 4.25
N ARG A 112 -11.18 -12.16 5.54
CA ARG A 112 -11.30 -13.56 5.99
C ARG A 112 -12.62 -14.19 5.58
N ASP A 113 -13.74 -13.49 5.78
CA ASP A 113 -15.09 -14.01 5.47
C ASP A 113 -15.28 -14.22 3.95
N ARG A 114 -14.49 -13.50 3.14
CA ARG A 114 -14.48 -13.63 1.68
C ARG A 114 -13.34 -14.47 1.13
N HIS A 115 -12.51 -15.06 1.98
CA HIS A 115 -11.30 -15.81 1.60
C HIS A 115 -10.33 -15.00 0.74
N LEU A 116 -10.20 -13.72 1.03
CA LEU A 116 -9.31 -12.80 0.34
C LEU A 116 -8.10 -12.46 1.20
N PHE A 117 -6.99 -12.14 0.53
CA PHE A 117 -5.79 -11.65 1.17
C PHE A 117 -5.85 -10.12 1.30
N ILE A 118 -5.48 -9.61 2.48
CA ILE A 118 -5.24 -8.19 2.70
C ILE A 118 -3.98 -8.01 3.54
N MET A 119 -3.13 -7.05 3.14
CA MET A 119 -1.87 -6.74 3.84
C MET A 119 -1.59 -5.24 3.81
N GLU A 120 -1.03 -4.73 4.91
CA GLU A 120 -0.42 -3.41 4.95
C GLU A 120 0.93 -3.41 4.25
N GLY A 121 1.23 -2.39 3.46
CA GLY A 121 2.48 -2.19 2.74
C GLY A 121 3.63 -1.75 3.65
N LEU A 122 3.83 -2.43 4.76
CA LEU A 122 4.92 -2.19 5.70
C LEU A 122 6.21 -2.90 5.21
N TRP A 123 6.77 -2.40 4.12
CA TRP A 123 7.90 -2.99 3.39
C TRP A 123 9.14 -3.27 4.24
N ILE A 124 9.32 -2.56 5.36
CA ILE A 124 10.45 -2.73 6.27
C ILE A 124 10.54 -4.15 6.84
N TRP A 125 9.38 -4.84 7.00
CA TRP A 125 9.34 -6.22 7.47
C TRP A 125 10.02 -7.23 6.55
N PHE A 126 10.21 -6.87 5.28
CA PHE A 126 10.78 -7.71 4.24
C PHE A 126 12.25 -7.38 3.92
N LEU A 127 12.86 -6.47 4.70
CA LEU A 127 14.28 -6.18 4.54
C LEU A 127 15.14 -7.29 5.15
N PRO A 128 16.20 -7.75 4.45
CA PRO A 128 17.13 -8.75 4.98
C PRO A 128 17.76 -8.36 6.33
N LEU A 129 18.00 -7.06 6.54
CA LEU A 129 18.47 -6.53 7.83
C LEU A 129 17.48 -6.81 8.96
N TYR A 130 16.18 -6.74 8.67
CA TYR A 130 15.15 -7.01 9.67
C TYR A 130 15.10 -8.48 10.09
N ASP A 131 15.27 -9.38 9.12
CA ASP A 131 15.36 -10.82 9.41
C ASP A 131 16.62 -11.13 10.25
N ARG A 132 17.74 -10.48 9.93
CA ARG A 132 18.96 -10.63 10.71
C ARG A 132 18.79 -10.11 12.15
N LEU A 133 18.20 -8.94 12.32
CA LEU A 133 17.89 -8.37 13.64
C LEU A 133 16.99 -9.30 14.45
N ARG A 134 15.92 -9.78 13.86
CA ARG A 134 14.98 -10.72 14.50
C ARG A 134 15.70 -11.99 14.97
N SER A 135 16.54 -12.57 14.12
CA SER A 135 17.33 -13.74 14.45
C SER A 135 18.26 -13.51 15.65
N ILE A 136 18.97 -12.36 15.70
CA ILE A 136 19.84 -12.00 16.83
C ILE A 136 19.06 -11.88 18.14
N LEU A 137 17.89 -11.22 18.09
CA LEU A 137 17.03 -11.05 19.26
C LEU A 137 16.47 -12.38 19.76
N GLN A 138 16.00 -13.25 18.85
CA GLN A 138 15.49 -14.58 19.20
C GLN A 138 16.55 -15.53 19.79
N GLN A 139 17.81 -15.38 19.38
CA GLN A 139 18.93 -16.12 19.93
C GLN A 139 19.35 -15.63 21.34
N GLY A 140 18.75 -14.57 21.83
CA GLY A 140 19.05 -14.02 23.14
C GLY A 140 20.47 -13.43 23.28
N VAL A 141 21.11 -13.04 22.16
CA VAL A 141 22.50 -12.56 22.14
C VAL A 141 22.73 -11.36 23.06
N ILE A 142 21.73 -10.50 23.19
CA ILE A 142 21.75 -9.33 24.08
C ILE A 142 20.95 -9.53 25.37
N GLY A 143 20.50 -10.75 25.63
CA GLY A 143 19.68 -11.07 26.81
C GLY A 143 18.28 -10.47 26.73
N GLU A 144 17.68 -10.22 27.89
CA GLU A 144 16.34 -9.64 28.00
C GLU A 144 16.36 -8.16 27.60
N ILE A 145 15.48 -7.79 26.65
CA ILE A 145 15.37 -6.40 26.20
C ILE A 145 14.68 -5.57 27.27
N LYS A 146 15.37 -4.60 27.84
CA LYS A 146 14.83 -3.68 28.86
C LYS A 146 14.46 -2.32 28.28
N HIS A 147 15.12 -1.89 27.21
CA HIS A 147 14.91 -0.59 26.59
C HIS A 147 15.19 -0.64 25.10
N ILE A 148 14.35 0.05 24.31
CA ILE A 148 14.55 0.27 22.88
C ILE A 148 14.47 1.77 22.62
N SER A 149 15.48 2.33 21.93
CA SER A 149 15.49 3.70 21.43
C SER A 149 15.68 3.70 19.92
N CYS A 150 14.78 4.35 19.19
CA CYS A 150 14.86 4.47 17.75
C CYS A 150 14.87 5.94 17.37
N GLN A 151 15.78 6.31 16.44
CA GLN A 151 15.81 7.65 15.86
C GLN A 151 15.75 7.55 14.34
N TYR A 152 14.83 8.30 13.75
CA TYR A 152 14.70 8.41 12.32
C TYR A 152 14.63 9.88 11.91
N GLY A 153 15.71 10.38 11.33
CA GLY A 153 15.85 11.78 10.91
C GLY A 153 15.84 11.92 9.38
N PHE A 154 15.15 12.91 8.87
CA PHE A 154 15.24 13.31 7.47
C PHE A 154 15.10 14.82 7.31
N VAL A 155 15.73 15.36 6.26
CA VAL A 155 15.56 16.76 5.89
C VAL A 155 14.25 16.90 5.13
N ALA A 156 13.29 17.61 5.73
CA ALA A 156 12.02 17.91 5.08
C ALA A 156 12.21 19.04 4.07
N THR A 157 12.50 18.72 2.82
CA THR A 157 12.58 19.65 1.70
C THR A 157 11.27 19.69 0.91
N GLY A 158 10.83 20.91 0.46
CA GLY A 158 9.76 21.09 -0.53
C GLY A 158 8.32 21.13 0.00
N ALA A 159 7.37 21.14 -0.92
CA ALA A 159 5.98 21.58 -0.86
C ALA A 159 4.99 20.78 0.02
N ARG A 160 5.43 20.05 1.03
CA ARG A 160 4.54 19.23 1.89
C ARG A 160 4.34 19.82 3.28
N LYS A 161 4.15 21.15 3.37
CA LYS A 161 3.88 21.81 4.67
C LYS A 161 2.69 21.22 5.42
N GLU A 162 1.63 20.87 4.72
CA GLU A 162 0.40 20.28 5.30
C GLU A 162 0.61 18.89 5.91
N ARG A 163 1.44 18.05 5.29
CA ARG A 163 1.81 16.74 5.86
C ARG A 163 2.76 16.84 7.04
N LYS A 164 3.57 17.92 7.12
CA LYS A 164 4.47 18.17 8.25
C LYS A 164 3.71 18.46 9.53
N LEU A 165 2.60 19.20 9.44
CA LEU A 165 1.78 19.55 10.59
C LEU A 165 1.05 18.35 11.20
N SER A 166 0.61 17.38 10.39
CA SER A 166 -0.04 16.18 10.89
C SER A 166 0.90 15.22 11.63
N LEU A 167 2.19 15.22 11.31
CA LEU A 167 3.19 14.37 11.97
C LEU A 167 3.69 14.96 13.30
N ILE A 168 3.60 16.27 13.49
CA ILE A 168 4.00 16.96 14.73
C ILE A 168 2.97 16.73 15.83
N HIS A 169 1.70 16.60 15.48
CA HIS A 169 0.62 16.36 16.46
C HIS A 169 0.50 14.91 16.98
N ILE A 170 1.28 13.97 16.46
CA ILE A 170 1.30 12.57 16.93
C ILE A 170 2.26 12.37 18.11
N SER A 171 3.09 13.36 18.42
CA SER A 171 4.15 13.27 19.45
C SER A 171 3.90 14.05 20.74
N GLU A 172 2.71 14.60 20.95
CA GLU A 172 2.37 15.18 22.24
C GLU A 172 1.63 14.15 23.12
N PRO A 173 2.11 13.95 24.36
CA PRO A 173 1.50 13.04 25.33
C PRO A 173 0.13 13.52 25.84
#